data_9c7ee356d4a9d038ffcac8c5fea126fe
#
_entry.id   9c7ee356d4a9d038ffcac8c5fea126fe
#
_cell.length_a   1.000
_cell.length_b   1.000
_cell.length_c   1.000
_cell.angle_alpha   90.00
_cell.angle_beta   90.00
_cell.angle_gamma   90.00
#
_symmetry.space_group_name_H-M   'P 1'
#
loop_
_entity.id
_entity.type
_entity.pdbx_description
1 polymer ?
#
loop_
_entity_poly.entity_id
_entity_poly.type
_entity_poly.pdbx_seq_one_letter_code
_entity_poly.pdbx_strand_id
1 'polypeptide(L)'
;KSSAASDVYKRQILCVPYTDLFYAWHTTEGTNIHIGAENMHWEEKGAYTGEVSGQMLKSIGVEYVIIGHSERREYFAETDETVNKKIKSALAHGLKPIVCVGETLEQREAGETEKVVTNQIAKAFEGIEASDLEKIIVAYEPIWAIGTGKTATSEDANNSCLLYTSDA
;
A
#
# COMPACT_ATOMS: atom_id res chain seq x y z
N LYS A 1 -6.21 27.47 -20.65
CA LYS A 1 -7.44 26.76 -20.98
C LYS A 1 -7.03 25.32 -21.19
N SER A 2 -6.91 24.56 -20.14
CA SER A 2 -6.32 23.23 -20.19
C SER A 2 -7.39 22.21 -19.87
N SER A 3 -7.96 21.63 -20.91
CA SER A 3 -8.79 20.44 -20.83
C SER A 3 -7.95 19.16 -20.60
N ALA A 4 -6.62 19.24 -20.74
CA ALA A 4 -5.72 18.08 -20.58
C ALA A 4 -5.40 17.77 -19.11
N ALA A 5 -5.49 18.71 -18.19
CA ALA A 5 -5.19 18.48 -16.78
C ALA A 5 -6.29 17.70 -16.04
N SER A 6 -7.53 17.72 -16.52
CA SER A 6 -8.66 17.04 -15.88
C SER A 6 -8.69 15.52 -16.11
N ASP A 7 -7.96 15.01 -17.12
CA ASP A 7 -7.96 13.59 -17.45
C ASP A 7 -6.86 12.77 -16.75
N VAL A 8 -5.87 13.44 -16.17
CA VAL A 8 -4.70 12.78 -15.54
C VAL A 8 -5.01 12.25 -14.13
N TYR A 9 -6.02 12.81 -13.44
CA TYR A 9 -6.38 12.45 -12.06
C TYR A 9 -7.77 11.82 -11.98
N LYS A 10 -7.98 10.71 -12.67
CA LYS A 10 -9.29 10.01 -12.65
C LYS A 10 -9.58 9.29 -11.33
N ARG A 11 -8.58 9.05 -10.51
CA ARG A 11 -8.71 8.42 -9.19
C ARG A 11 -7.73 9.07 -8.22
N GLN A 12 -8.26 9.63 -7.15
CA GLN A 12 -7.46 10.18 -6.06
C GLN A 12 -7.81 9.44 -4.76
N ILE A 13 -6.78 9.00 -4.05
CA ILE A 13 -6.89 8.33 -2.77
C ILE A 13 -6.10 9.17 -1.76
N LEU A 14 -6.76 9.63 -0.70
CA LEU A 14 -6.11 10.31 0.41
C LEU A 14 -5.95 9.32 1.55
N CYS A 15 -4.72 8.95 1.86
CA CYS A 15 -4.40 8.14 3.02
C CYS A 15 -4.02 9.06 4.18
N VAL A 16 -4.71 8.89 5.31
CA VAL A 16 -4.58 9.78 6.47
C VAL A 16 -4.46 8.97 7.76
N PRO A 17 -3.89 9.57 8.84
CA PRO A 17 -3.84 8.94 10.15
C PRO A 17 -5.22 8.54 10.66
N TYR A 18 -5.28 7.54 11.55
CA TYR A 18 -6.54 7.03 12.09
C TYR A 18 -7.44 8.11 12.71
N THR A 19 -6.85 9.12 13.35
CA THR A 19 -7.56 10.24 13.98
C THR A 19 -8.31 11.11 12.99
N ASP A 20 -7.88 11.13 11.74
CA ASP A 20 -8.40 12.02 10.71
C ASP A 20 -9.35 11.32 9.73
N LEU A 21 -9.43 9.97 9.79
CA LEU A 21 -10.19 9.16 8.83
C LEU A 21 -11.66 9.57 8.74
N PHE A 22 -12.35 9.70 9.87
CA PHE A 22 -13.77 10.06 9.87
C PHE A 22 -14.00 11.47 9.31
N TYR A 23 -13.13 12.41 9.68
CA TYR A 23 -13.22 13.78 9.18
C TYR A 23 -12.93 13.87 7.68
N ALA A 24 -11.90 13.18 7.22
CA ALA A 24 -11.55 13.10 5.81
C ALA A 24 -12.68 12.48 4.98
N TRP A 25 -13.24 11.36 5.44
CA TRP A 25 -14.38 10.71 4.80
C TRP A 25 -15.59 11.66 4.68
N HIS A 26 -15.97 12.29 5.79
CA HIS A 26 -17.11 13.21 5.80
C HIS A 26 -16.91 14.41 4.87
N THR A 27 -15.68 14.95 4.80
CA THR A 27 -15.35 16.11 3.96
C THR A 27 -15.35 15.77 2.46
N THR A 28 -15.02 14.54 2.11
CA THR A 28 -14.94 14.08 0.72
C THR A 28 -16.21 13.39 0.21
N GLU A 29 -17.24 13.28 1.05
CA GLU A 29 -18.51 12.69 0.68
C GLU A 29 -19.12 13.39 -0.55
N GLY A 30 -19.55 12.59 -1.54
CA GLY A 30 -20.10 13.09 -2.80
C GLY A 30 -19.06 13.57 -3.83
N THR A 31 -17.77 13.41 -3.55
CA THR A 31 -16.68 13.67 -4.50
C THR A 31 -16.15 12.37 -5.11
N ASN A 32 -15.19 12.48 -6.02
CA ASN A 32 -14.44 11.33 -6.58
C ASN A 32 -13.13 11.04 -5.82
N ILE A 33 -12.99 11.57 -4.60
CA ILE A 33 -11.84 11.32 -3.73
C ILE A 33 -12.16 10.15 -2.82
N HIS A 34 -11.29 9.17 -2.79
CA HIS A 34 -11.38 8.00 -1.92
C HIS A 34 -10.52 8.18 -0.68
N ILE A 35 -10.91 7.56 0.43
CA ILE A 35 -10.16 7.63 1.68
C ILE A 35 -9.49 6.29 1.95
N GLY A 36 -8.21 6.37 2.35
CA GLY A 36 -7.39 5.27 2.77
C GLY A 36 -6.87 5.43 4.19
N ALA A 37 -6.65 4.32 4.87
CA ALA A 37 -5.91 4.27 6.13
C ALA A 37 -4.42 4.02 5.88
N GLU A 38 -3.55 4.51 6.76
CA GLU A 38 -2.10 4.31 6.66
C GLU A 38 -1.63 2.96 7.19
N ASN A 39 -2.52 2.20 7.86
CA ASN A 39 -2.25 0.87 8.41
C ASN A 39 -3.56 0.18 8.78
N MET A 40 -3.48 -1.13 9.09
CA MET A 40 -4.50 -1.91 9.79
C MET A 40 -3.87 -3.09 10.51
N HIS A 41 -4.61 -3.66 11.47
CA HIS A 41 -4.29 -4.95 12.08
C HIS A 41 -5.07 -6.07 11.37
N TRP A 42 -4.53 -7.29 11.36
CA TRP A 42 -5.15 -8.44 10.68
C TRP A 42 -6.22 -9.15 11.51
N GLU A 43 -6.23 -8.99 12.82
CA GLU A 43 -7.25 -9.58 13.69
C GLU A 43 -8.49 -8.69 13.75
N GLU A 44 -9.66 -9.30 13.73
CA GLU A 44 -10.93 -8.57 13.77
C GLU A 44 -11.23 -8.01 15.15
N LYS A 45 -10.91 -8.76 16.19
CA LYS A 45 -11.17 -8.45 17.61
C LYS A 45 -10.22 -9.23 18.51
N GLY A 46 -10.11 -8.80 19.75
CA GLY A 46 -9.27 -9.48 20.76
C GLY A 46 -8.52 -8.51 21.64
N ALA A 47 -7.57 -9.02 22.39
CA ALA A 47 -6.73 -8.24 23.32
C ALA A 47 -5.54 -7.57 22.57
N TYR A 48 -5.86 -6.75 21.58
CA TYR A 48 -4.90 -6.03 20.75
C TYR A 48 -5.03 -4.53 21.01
N THR A 49 -4.71 -4.11 22.21
CA THR A 49 -4.86 -2.72 22.66
C THR A 49 -4.16 -1.74 21.74
N GLY A 50 -4.91 -0.79 21.17
CA GLY A 50 -4.39 0.23 20.27
C GLY A 50 -4.49 -0.12 18.78
N GLU A 51 -4.79 -1.38 18.41
CA GLU A 51 -4.90 -1.78 17.02
C GLU A 51 -6.29 -1.47 16.43
N VAL A 52 -6.30 -1.22 15.11
CA VAL A 52 -7.49 -0.92 14.31
C VAL A 52 -7.69 -2.02 13.26
N SER A 53 -8.82 -2.70 13.34
CA SER A 53 -9.15 -3.80 12.41
C SER A 53 -9.74 -3.30 11.09
N GLY A 54 -9.77 -4.19 10.09
CA GLY A 54 -10.44 -3.92 8.81
C GLY A 54 -11.93 -3.60 8.98
N GLN A 55 -12.63 -4.28 9.91
CA GLN A 55 -14.02 -4.00 10.23
C GLN A 55 -14.22 -2.58 10.78
N MET A 56 -13.34 -2.12 11.68
CA MET A 56 -13.37 -0.76 12.22
C MET A 56 -13.18 0.28 11.11
N LEU A 57 -12.20 0.08 10.23
CA LEU A 57 -11.96 0.96 9.08
C LEU A 57 -13.17 1.03 8.15
N LYS A 58 -13.76 -0.13 7.84
CA LYS A 58 -14.94 -0.20 6.97
C LYS A 58 -16.15 0.51 7.56
N SER A 59 -16.33 0.47 8.88
CA SER A 59 -17.45 1.11 9.57
C SER A 59 -17.48 2.63 9.45
N ILE A 60 -16.36 3.26 9.15
CA ILE A 60 -16.22 4.71 8.94
C ILE A 60 -16.06 5.10 7.47
N GLY A 61 -16.31 4.17 6.54
CA GLY A 61 -16.31 4.46 5.11
C GLY A 61 -14.95 4.41 4.42
N VAL A 62 -13.90 3.91 5.09
CA VAL A 62 -12.58 3.72 4.47
C VAL A 62 -12.67 2.66 3.37
N GLU A 63 -12.03 2.93 2.23
CA GLU A 63 -12.01 2.05 1.08
C GLU A 63 -10.64 1.40 0.83
N TYR A 64 -9.56 2.11 1.15
CA TYR A 64 -8.19 1.70 0.88
C TYR A 64 -7.37 1.60 2.17
N VAL A 65 -6.29 0.82 2.13
CA VAL A 65 -5.35 0.75 3.25
C VAL A 65 -3.94 0.50 2.76
N ILE A 66 -2.98 1.29 3.26
CA ILE A 66 -1.55 1.08 3.01
C ILE A 66 -1.08 -0.08 3.88
N ILE A 67 -0.34 -1.01 3.28
CA ILE A 67 0.20 -2.19 3.94
C ILE A 67 1.66 -2.38 3.50
N GLY A 68 2.54 -2.67 4.44
CA GLY A 68 3.94 -2.97 4.15
C GLY A 68 4.82 -1.76 3.85
N HIS A 69 4.38 -0.54 4.22
CA HIS A 69 5.19 0.66 4.05
C HIS A 69 6.57 0.51 4.70
N SER A 70 7.60 1.07 4.07
CA SER A 70 8.99 0.95 4.52
C SER A 70 9.20 1.37 5.97
N GLU A 71 8.60 2.48 6.40
CA GLU A 71 8.67 2.94 7.79
C GLU A 71 8.09 1.92 8.77
N ARG A 72 7.03 1.20 8.40
CA ARG A 72 6.45 0.18 9.25
C ARG A 72 7.32 -1.06 9.34
N ARG A 73 8.01 -1.41 8.26
CA ARG A 73 9.00 -2.48 8.26
C ARG A 73 10.19 -2.14 9.13
N GLU A 74 10.66 -0.90 9.07
CA GLU A 74 11.83 -0.43 9.82
C GLU A 74 11.53 -0.19 11.30
N TYR A 75 10.45 0.52 11.62
CA TYR A 75 10.19 1.00 12.99
C TYR A 75 9.21 0.14 13.78
N PHE A 76 8.37 -0.65 13.11
CA PHE A 76 7.29 -1.42 13.73
C PHE A 76 7.37 -2.93 13.46
N ALA A 77 8.53 -3.43 13.01
CA ALA A 77 8.79 -4.84 12.76
C ALA A 77 7.76 -5.52 11.83
N GLU A 78 7.19 -4.79 10.87
CA GLU A 78 6.30 -5.35 9.87
C GLU A 78 7.10 -6.23 8.91
N THR A 79 6.70 -7.49 8.75
CA THR A 79 7.36 -8.49 7.90
C THR A 79 6.49 -8.86 6.70
N ASP A 80 7.04 -9.58 5.71
CA ASP A 80 6.25 -10.04 4.57
C ASP A 80 5.10 -10.96 5.00
N GLU A 81 5.29 -11.76 6.07
CA GLU A 81 4.24 -12.61 6.64
C GLU A 81 3.11 -11.79 7.27
N THR A 82 3.42 -10.71 7.98
CA THR A 82 2.40 -9.82 8.55
C THR A 82 1.72 -9.00 7.47
N VAL A 83 2.44 -8.61 6.42
CA VAL A 83 1.88 -7.98 5.21
C VAL A 83 0.86 -8.90 4.56
N ASN A 84 1.19 -10.17 4.33
CA ASN A 84 0.27 -11.16 3.76
C ASN A 84 -1.02 -11.31 4.61
N LYS A 85 -0.88 -11.43 5.95
CA LYS A 85 -2.04 -11.49 6.86
C LYS A 85 -2.93 -10.25 6.73
N LYS A 86 -2.33 -9.06 6.68
CA LYS A 86 -3.08 -7.81 6.53
C LYS A 86 -3.79 -7.72 5.18
N ILE A 87 -3.15 -8.14 4.08
CA ILE A 87 -3.78 -8.18 2.77
C ILE A 87 -5.02 -9.08 2.78
N LYS A 88 -4.89 -10.30 3.30
CA LYS A 88 -6.02 -11.24 3.42
C LYS A 88 -7.16 -10.67 4.25
N SER A 89 -6.83 -10.06 5.39
CA SER A 89 -7.84 -9.41 6.23
C SER A 89 -8.50 -8.21 5.54
N ALA A 90 -7.73 -7.36 4.85
CA ALA A 90 -8.26 -6.23 4.11
C ALA A 90 -9.25 -6.67 3.03
N LEU A 91 -8.88 -7.67 2.22
CA LEU A 91 -9.74 -8.24 1.18
C LEU A 91 -11.01 -8.85 1.75
N ALA A 92 -10.92 -9.59 2.86
CA ALA A 92 -12.07 -10.19 3.55
C ALA A 92 -13.09 -9.14 4.03
N HIS A 93 -12.62 -7.92 4.35
CA HIS A 93 -13.48 -6.81 4.75
C HIS A 93 -13.88 -5.89 3.60
N GLY A 94 -13.52 -6.22 2.36
CA GLY A 94 -13.83 -5.40 1.18
C GLY A 94 -13.05 -4.08 1.13
N LEU A 95 -11.89 -4.03 1.78
CA LEU A 95 -10.90 -2.97 1.60
C LEU A 95 -10.00 -3.29 0.41
N LYS A 96 -9.44 -2.26 -0.20
CA LYS A 96 -8.50 -2.36 -1.30
C LYS A 96 -7.07 -2.10 -0.78
N PRO A 97 -6.21 -3.11 -0.67
CA PRO A 97 -4.84 -2.93 -0.21
C PRO A 97 -4.00 -2.10 -1.20
N ILE A 98 -3.20 -1.18 -0.66
CA ILE A 98 -2.07 -0.54 -1.33
C ILE A 98 -0.80 -1.15 -0.72
N VAL A 99 -0.22 -2.11 -1.43
CA VAL A 99 0.91 -2.89 -0.92
C VAL A 99 2.22 -2.25 -1.32
N CYS A 100 2.99 -1.81 -0.35
CA CYS A 100 4.29 -1.18 -0.57
C CYS A 100 5.40 -2.23 -0.65
N VAL A 101 6.22 -2.09 -1.69
CA VAL A 101 7.41 -2.91 -1.93
C VAL A 101 8.56 -2.00 -2.37
N GLY A 102 9.78 -2.39 -2.04
CA GLY A 102 10.95 -1.63 -2.44
C GLY A 102 12.21 -2.07 -1.73
N GLU A 103 13.34 -1.63 -2.25
CA GLU A 103 14.68 -1.95 -1.76
C GLU A 103 15.34 -0.77 -1.09
N THR A 104 16.25 -1.07 -0.15
CA THR A 104 17.13 -0.10 0.48
C THR A 104 18.26 0.32 -0.47
N LEU A 105 18.99 1.39 -0.10
CA LEU A 105 20.17 1.82 -0.88
C LEU A 105 21.22 0.72 -0.96
N GLU A 106 21.48 0.03 0.17
CA GLU A 106 22.46 -1.05 0.24
C GLU A 106 22.10 -2.19 -0.71
N GLN A 107 20.84 -2.62 -0.72
CA GLN A 107 20.34 -3.66 -1.62
C GLN A 107 20.42 -3.24 -3.09
N ARG A 108 20.13 -1.98 -3.40
CA ARG A 108 20.25 -1.44 -4.75
C ARG A 108 21.70 -1.40 -5.22
N GLU A 109 22.62 -0.92 -4.41
CA GLU A 109 24.05 -0.87 -4.72
C GLU A 109 24.65 -2.27 -4.86
N ALA A 110 24.09 -3.26 -4.18
CA ALA A 110 24.43 -4.68 -4.34
C ALA A 110 23.79 -5.34 -5.58
N GLY A 111 22.93 -4.62 -6.34
CA GLY A 111 22.24 -5.16 -7.52
C GLY A 111 21.12 -6.14 -7.17
N GLU A 112 20.56 -6.08 -5.97
CA GLU A 112 19.54 -7.02 -5.47
C GLU A 112 18.09 -6.54 -5.64
N THR A 113 17.83 -5.42 -6.31
CA THR A 113 16.49 -4.81 -6.47
C THR A 113 15.46 -5.85 -6.94
N GLU A 114 15.73 -6.55 -8.04
CA GLU A 114 14.82 -7.57 -8.59
C GLU A 114 14.51 -8.67 -7.59
N LYS A 115 15.54 -9.23 -6.98
CA LYS A 115 15.41 -10.31 -5.99
C LYS A 115 14.58 -9.86 -4.78
N VAL A 116 14.80 -8.64 -4.27
CA VAL A 116 14.10 -8.11 -3.11
C VAL A 116 12.62 -7.88 -3.44
N VAL A 117 12.33 -7.16 -4.51
CA VAL A 117 10.96 -6.82 -4.91
C VAL A 117 10.16 -8.08 -5.24
N THR A 118 10.72 -9.00 -6.04
CA THR A 118 10.06 -10.25 -6.39
C THR A 118 9.77 -11.10 -5.15
N ASN A 119 10.70 -11.20 -4.19
CA ASN A 119 10.47 -11.95 -2.96
C ASN A 119 9.40 -11.31 -2.08
N GLN A 120 9.37 -9.98 -1.95
CA GLN A 120 8.32 -9.25 -1.22
C GLN A 120 6.93 -9.52 -1.84
N ILE A 121 6.82 -9.45 -3.17
CA ILE A 121 5.57 -9.72 -3.91
C ILE A 121 5.14 -11.18 -3.72
N ALA A 122 6.04 -12.14 -3.95
CA ALA A 122 5.73 -13.56 -3.82
C ALA A 122 5.19 -13.91 -2.44
N LYS A 123 5.82 -13.39 -1.38
CA LYS A 123 5.38 -13.62 0.00
C LYS A 123 4.10 -12.86 0.35
N ALA A 124 3.98 -11.59 -0.09
CA ALA A 124 2.80 -10.77 0.16
C ALA A 124 1.54 -11.40 -0.44
N PHE A 125 1.67 -12.05 -1.60
CA PHE A 125 0.52 -12.60 -2.34
C PHE A 125 0.33 -14.10 -2.17
N GLU A 126 1.11 -14.75 -1.32
CA GLU A 126 0.98 -16.17 -1.04
C GLU A 126 -0.44 -16.55 -0.59
N GLY A 127 -1.11 -17.43 -1.37
CA GLY A 127 -2.47 -17.89 -1.09
C GLY A 127 -3.55 -16.81 -1.26
N ILE A 128 -3.30 -15.80 -2.10
CA ILE A 128 -4.32 -14.85 -2.57
C ILE A 128 -4.85 -15.34 -3.92
N GLU A 129 -6.16 -15.38 -4.06
CA GLU A 129 -6.81 -15.82 -5.28
C GLU A 129 -6.62 -14.81 -6.42
N ALA A 130 -6.47 -15.29 -7.67
CA ALA A 130 -6.27 -14.44 -8.83
C ALA A 130 -7.37 -13.38 -9.00
N SER A 131 -8.62 -13.72 -8.67
CA SER A 131 -9.76 -12.79 -8.71
C SER A 131 -9.66 -11.62 -7.71
N ASP A 132 -8.80 -11.74 -6.69
CA ASP A 132 -8.60 -10.68 -5.70
C ASP A 132 -7.45 -9.75 -6.06
N LEU A 133 -6.57 -10.15 -6.98
CA LEU A 133 -5.43 -9.31 -7.43
C LEU A 133 -5.89 -7.99 -8.05
N GLU A 134 -7.03 -7.99 -8.75
CA GLU A 134 -7.61 -6.78 -9.33
C GLU A 134 -7.96 -5.68 -8.29
N LYS A 135 -8.11 -6.09 -7.02
CA LYS A 135 -8.44 -5.19 -5.92
C LYS A 135 -7.21 -4.61 -5.24
N ILE A 136 -6.02 -5.11 -5.58
CA ILE A 136 -4.75 -4.74 -4.95
C ILE A 136 -4.03 -3.71 -5.82
N ILE A 137 -3.49 -2.69 -5.18
CA ILE A 137 -2.56 -1.74 -5.80
C ILE A 137 -1.17 -2.06 -5.26
N VAL A 138 -0.19 -2.23 -6.14
CA VAL A 138 1.21 -2.34 -5.75
C VAL A 138 1.86 -0.97 -5.88
N ALA A 139 2.46 -0.50 -4.79
CA ALA A 139 3.18 0.76 -4.73
C ALA A 139 4.68 0.48 -4.57
N TYR A 140 5.46 0.78 -5.60
CA TYR A 140 6.91 0.71 -5.50
C TYR A 140 7.44 1.92 -4.73
N GLU A 141 8.14 1.65 -3.62
CA GLU A 141 8.83 2.65 -2.80
C GLU A 141 10.33 2.53 -3.01
N PRO A 142 10.99 3.45 -3.71
CA PRO A 142 12.45 3.51 -3.74
C PRO A 142 12.95 4.02 -2.37
N ILE A 143 13.11 3.12 -1.38
CA ILE A 143 13.48 3.48 0.00
C ILE A 143 14.79 4.27 0.03
N TRP A 144 15.71 3.94 -0.88
CA TRP A 144 16.97 4.64 -1.08
C TRP A 144 16.84 6.13 -1.48
N ALA A 145 15.66 6.55 -1.94
CA ALA A 145 15.38 7.94 -2.30
C ALA A 145 14.64 8.71 -1.18
N ILE A 146 14.07 8.01 -0.18
CA ILE A 146 13.31 8.64 0.90
C ILE A 146 14.26 9.33 1.89
N GLY A 147 14.14 10.65 2.02
CA GLY A 147 14.92 11.42 3.00
C GLY A 147 16.43 11.55 2.72
N THR A 148 16.92 11.05 1.58
CA THR A 148 18.37 11.00 1.26
C THR A 148 18.84 12.14 0.34
N GLY A 149 17.89 12.92 -0.20
CA GLY A 149 18.18 13.90 -1.25
C GLY A 149 18.39 13.29 -2.63
N LYS A 150 18.35 11.97 -2.78
CA LYS A 150 18.32 11.28 -4.08
C LYS A 150 16.88 11.25 -4.60
N THR A 151 16.72 11.24 -5.90
CA THR A 151 15.40 11.18 -6.56
C THR A 151 15.39 10.00 -7.52
N ALA A 152 14.38 9.15 -7.42
CA ALA A 152 14.15 8.12 -8.42
C ALA A 152 13.71 8.76 -9.74
N THR A 153 14.27 8.29 -10.85
CA THR A 153 13.82 8.67 -12.18
C THR A 153 12.58 7.91 -12.59
N SER A 154 11.86 8.39 -13.61
CA SER A 154 10.73 7.64 -14.18
C SER A 154 11.16 6.30 -14.77
N GLU A 155 12.41 6.19 -15.23
CA GLU A 155 13.01 4.94 -15.73
C GLU A 155 13.25 3.95 -14.58
N ASP A 156 13.79 4.41 -13.44
CA ASP A 156 13.95 3.57 -12.24
C ASP A 156 12.61 2.98 -11.80
N ALA A 157 11.59 3.82 -11.69
CA ALA A 157 10.25 3.40 -11.29
C ALA A 157 9.66 2.41 -12.30
N ASN A 158 9.77 2.70 -13.60
CA ASN A 158 9.22 1.84 -14.65
C ASN A 158 9.92 0.47 -14.65
N ASN A 159 11.24 0.42 -14.57
CA ASN A 159 11.99 -0.83 -14.55
C ASN A 159 11.61 -1.70 -13.34
N SER A 160 11.45 -1.10 -12.16
CA SER A 160 11.00 -1.83 -10.97
C SER A 160 9.55 -2.29 -11.08
N CYS A 161 8.65 -1.48 -11.65
CA CYS A 161 7.26 -1.87 -11.87
C CYS A 161 7.11 -3.02 -12.88
N LEU A 162 7.97 -3.10 -13.89
CA LEU A 162 7.95 -4.19 -14.87
C LEU A 162 8.27 -5.55 -14.25
N LEU A 163 9.00 -5.61 -13.12
CA LEU A 163 9.33 -6.86 -12.43
C LEU A 163 8.11 -7.65 -11.95
N TYR A 164 6.98 -6.98 -11.73
CA TYR A 164 5.74 -7.61 -11.23
C TYR A 164 4.55 -7.44 -12.16
N THR A 165 4.74 -6.88 -13.37
CA THR A 165 3.69 -6.73 -14.38
C THR A 165 3.91 -7.59 -15.62
N SER A 166 5.12 -8.13 -15.81
CA SER A 166 5.49 -8.88 -17.01
C SER A 166 5.01 -10.33 -17.05
N ASP A 167 4.64 -10.90 -15.89
CA ASP A 167 4.23 -12.31 -15.76
C ASP A 167 2.81 -12.48 -15.15
N ALA A 168 1.98 -11.45 -15.20
CA ALA A 168 0.61 -11.48 -14.70
C ALA A 168 -0.40 -11.88 -15.80
#